data_a3660e768f780329009791102dd79a50
#
_entry.id   a3660e768f780329009791102dd79a50
#
_cell.length_a   1.000
_cell.length_b   1.000
_cell.length_c   1.000
_cell.angle_alpha   90.00
_cell.angle_beta   90.00
_cell.angle_gamma   90.00
#
_symmetry.space_group_name_H-M   'P 1'
#
loop_
_entity.id
_entity.type
_entity.pdbx_description
1 polymer ?
#
loop_
_entity_poly.entity_id
_entity_poly.type
_entity_poly.pdbx_seq_one_letter_code
_entity_poly.pdbx_strand_id
1 'polypeptide(L)'
;MVRPILHGTDGIRGKISASPKTDLEALEAIVHRREVNGRAFMVIGEAIGQILAEELDDHPKVVIGWDRRPGNAMLVSGLTDGLHSSSVRVIHAGIVATPGLHDAVLGTKSDAGLMVTASHNPHTDSGVKFFDAKGRKSMPSL
;
A
#
# COMPACT_ATOMS: atom_id res chain seq x y z
N MET A 1 5.18 22.25 1.74
CA MET A 1 5.37 20.82 2.04
C MET A 1 5.61 20.07 0.74
N VAL A 2 6.70 19.35 0.70
CA VAL A 2 6.98 18.53 -0.47
C VAL A 2 6.13 17.27 -0.38
N ARG A 3 5.27 17.07 -1.36
CA ARG A 3 4.52 15.82 -1.44
C ARG A 3 5.48 14.72 -1.87
N PRO A 4 5.51 13.59 -1.18
CA PRO A 4 6.15 12.41 -1.72
C PRO A 4 5.56 12.13 -3.11
N ILE A 5 6.40 11.66 -4.01
CA ILE A 5 5.90 11.32 -5.34
C ILE A 5 5.12 10.01 -5.24
N LEU A 6 3.88 10.13 -4.84
CA LEU A 6 2.93 9.02 -4.82
C LEU A 6 2.02 9.06 -6.03
N HIS A 7 2.28 9.98 -6.91
CA HIS A 7 1.47 10.15 -8.10
C HIS A 7 2.00 9.32 -9.24
N GLY A 8 1.20 9.17 -10.20
CA GLY A 8 1.39 8.34 -11.34
C GLY A 8 0.25 7.35 -11.37
N THR A 9 0.04 6.78 -12.53
CA THR A 9 -1.08 5.89 -12.74
C THR A 9 -0.92 4.56 -12.02
N ASP A 10 0.30 4.24 -11.56
CA ASP A 10 0.63 2.92 -11.07
C ASP A 10 1.04 2.86 -9.59
N GLY A 11 0.86 3.96 -8.87
CA GLY A 11 1.18 4.00 -7.45
C GLY A 11 2.68 4.12 -7.18
N ILE A 12 3.12 3.56 -6.06
CA ILE A 12 4.51 3.57 -5.63
C ILE A 12 5.17 2.28 -6.09
N ARG A 13 6.32 2.37 -6.74
CA ARG A 13 7.09 1.21 -7.19
C ARG A 13 8.57 1.40 -6.95
N GLY A 14 9.28 0.30 -6.76
CA GLY A 14 10.72 0.32 -6.69
C GLY A 14 11.28 -1.07 -6.49
N LYS A 15 12.61 -1.14 -6.45
CA LYS A 15 13.31 -2.37 -6.15
C LYS A 15 13.12 -2.71 -4.67
N ILE A 16 12.83 -3.98 -4.39
CA ILE A 16 12.67 -4.45 -3.02
C ILE A 16 14.04 -4.46 -2.33
N SER A 17 14.12 -3.84 -1.16
CA SER A 17 15.34 -3.80 -0.36
C SER A 17 15.05 -4.13 1.10
N ALA A 18 16.11 -4.39 1.86
CA ALA A 18 15.99 -4.62 3.29
C ALA A 18 15.54 -3.35 4.01
N SER A 19 14.77 -3.52 5.09
CA SER A 19 14.28 -2.39 5.86
C SER A 19 15.43 -1.68 6.58
N PRO A 20 15.55 -0.35 6.43
CA PRO A 20 16.51 0.42 7.20
C PRO A 20 16.05 0.58 8.66
N LYS A 21 16.90 1.20 9.47
CA LYS A 21 16.66 1.30 10.92
C LYS A 21 15.71 2.44 11.31
N THR A 22 15.50 3.42 10.44
CA THR A 22 14.64 4.56 10.75
C THR A 22 13.63 4.80 9.64
N ASP A 23 12.53 5.46 10.00
CA ASP A 23 11.49 5.84 9.05
C ASP A 23 12.02 6.81 8.00
N LEU A 24 12.87 7.76 8.42
CA LEU A 24 13.46 8.73 7.50
C LEU A 24 14.30 8.02 6.43
N GLU A 25 15.16 7.10 6.84
CA GLU A 25 15.96 6.32 5.88
C GLU A 25 15.09 5.53 4.92
N ALA A 26 13.97 4.99 5.42
CA ALA A 26 13.04 4.22 4.60
C ALA A 26 12.39 5.10 3.53
N LEU A 27 11.97 6.31 3.90
CA LEU A 27 11.38 7.25 2.97
C LEU A 27 12.40 7.80 1.97
N GLU A 28 13.62 8.06 2.42
CA GLU A 28 14.71 8.49 1.54
C GLU A 28 15.03 7.42 0.50
N ALA A 29 14.96 6.14 0.87
CA ALA A 29 15.17 5.04 -0.06
C ALA A 29 14.16 5.08 -1.21
N ILE A 30 12.90 5.37 -0.93
CA ILE A 30 11.89 5.50 -1.98
C ILE A 30 12.21 6.69 -2.88
N VAL A 31 12.46 7.86 -2.28
CA VAL A 31 12.60 9.12 -3.01
C VAL A 31 13.88 9.17 -3.83
N HIS A 32 15.00 8.74 -3.25
CA HIS A 32 16.31 8.93 -3.87
C HIS A 32 16.85 7.71 -4.60
N ARG A 33 16.40 6.50 -4.23
CA ARG A 33 16.93 5.28 -4.85
C ARG A 33 15.87 4.40 -5.49
N ARG A 34 14.61 4.79 -5.39
CA ARG A 34 13.47 3.99 -5.85
C ARG A 34 13.52 2.56 -5.31
N GLU A 35 13.74 2.47 -4.01
CA GLU A 35 13.72 1.21 -3.27
C GLU A 35 12.52 1.17 -2.35
N VAL A 36 11.85 0.03 -2.28
CA VAL A 36 10.72 -0.21 -1.38
C VAL A 36 11.11 -1.25 -0.33
N ASN A 37 10.59 -1.10 0.87
CA ASN A 37 10.91 -1.99 1.99
C ASN A 37 9.74 -2.01 2.98
N GLY A 38 9.79 -2.97 3.91
CA GLY A 38 8.71 -3.15 4.86
C GLY A 38 8.50 -1.95 5.77
N ARG A 39 9.58 -1.29 6.19
CA ARG A 39 9.46 -0.11 7.04
C ARG A 39 8.79 1.07 6.33
N ALA A 40 9.18 1.31 5.07
CA ALA A 40 8.54 2.35 4.27
C ALA A 40 7.05 2.05 4.09
N PHE A 41 6.70 0.79 3.87
CA PHE A 41 5.29 0.40 3.70
C PHE A 41 4.52 0.53 5.01
N MET A 42 5.17 0.35 6.16
CA MET A 42 4.54 0.64 7.46
C MET A 42 4.19 2.12 7.58
N VAL A 43 5.11 3.01 7.21
CA VAL A 43 4.86 4.46 7.21
C VAL A 43 3.73 4.81 6.24
N ILE A 44 3.73 4.22 5.05
CA ILE A 44 2.67 4.41 4.06
C ILE A 44 1.33 3.94 4.63
N GLY A 45 1.29 2.78 5.27
CA GLY A 45 0.07 2.26 5.89
C GLY A 45 -0.46 3.18 6.98
N GLU A 46 0.41 3.72 7.82
CA GLU A 46 0.03 4.71 8.83
C GLU A 46 -0.59 5.96 8.18
N ALA A 47 0.04 6.47 7.13
CA ALA A 47 -0.44 7.67 6.44
C ALA A 47 -1.82 7.42 5.79
N ILE A 48 -1.99 6.29 5.13
CA ILE A 48 -3.27 5.92 4.53
C ILE A 48 -4.34 5.82 5.61
N GLY A 49 -4.04 5.17 6.71
CA GLY A 49 -4.97 5.01 7.82
C GLY A 49 -5.40 6.35 8.41
N GLN A 50 -4.46 7.28 8.55
CA GLN A 50 -4.76 8.63 9.05
C GLN A 50 -5.68 9.39 8.10
N ILE A 51 -5.42 9.32 6.80
CA ILE A 51 -6.25 9.97 5.79
C ILE A 51 -7.67 9.40 5.83
N LEU A 52 -7.80 8.09 5.87
CA LEU A 52 -9.11 7.45 5.91
C LEU A 52 -9.86 7.79 7.20
N ALA A 53 -9.17 7.84 8.33
CA ALA A 53 -9.77 8.20 9.62
C ALA A 53 -10.28 9.65 9.63
N GLU A 54 -9.60 10.56 8.94
CA GLU A 54 -10.03 11.95 8.82
C GLU A 54 -11.25 12.10 7.92
N GLU A 55 -11.37 11.27 6.89
CA GLU A 55 -12.46 11.35 5.92
C GLU A 55 -13.71 10.56 6.34
N LEU A 56 -13.54 9.58 7.22
CA LEU A 56 -14.61 8.67 7.64
C LEU A 56 -14.81 8.76 9.14
N ASP A 57 -16.06 8.72 9.57
CA ASP A 57 -16.42 8.86 10.99
C ASP A 57 -16.25 7.59 11.80
N ASP A 58 -15.94 6.46 11.19
CA ASP A 58 -15.88 5.17 11.85
C ASP A 58 -14.57 4.47 11.49
N HIS A 59 -14.36 3.28 12.06
CA HIS A 59 -13.18 2.49 11.79
C HIS A 59 -13.13 2.09 10.32
N PRO A 60 -12.21 2.65 9.52
CA PRO A 60 -12.13 2.30 8.12
C PRO A 60 -11.68 0.85 7.93
N LYS A 61 -12.06 0.30 6.80
CA LYS A 61 -11.72 -1.06 6.42
C LYS A 61 -11.01 -1.04 5.08
N VAL A 62 -9.86 -1.73 5.03
CA VAL A 62 -9.02 -1.81 3.85
C VAL A 62 -8.76 -3.26 3.51
N VAL A 63 -8.89 -3.61 2.23
CA VAL A 63 -8.51 -4.94 1.75
C VAL A 63 -7.17 -4.85 1.03
N ILE A 64 -6.27 -5.79 1.33
CA ILE A 64 -4.96 -5.88 0.69
C ILE A 64 -4.88 -7.17 -0.10
N GLY A 65 -4.50 -7.05 -1.38
CA GLY A 65 -4.14 -8.19 -2.22
C GLY A 65 -2.72 -8.04 -2.73
N TRP A 66 -2.13 -9.10 -3.25
CA TRP A 66 -0.77 -9.08 -3.77
C TRP A 66 -0.56 -10.14 -4.83
N ASP A 67 0.49 -9.98 -5.62
CA ASP A 67 0.91 -11.00 -6.57
C ASP A 67 2.05 -11.85 -5.99
N ARG A 68 2.59 -12.77 -6.80
CA ARG A 68 3.54 -13.79 -6.32
C ARG A 68 5.00 -13.33 -6.27
N ARG A 69 5.26 -12.04 -6.16
CA ARG A 69 6.64 -11.54 -6.12
C ARG A 69 7.32 -11.91 -4.81
N PRO A 70 8.60 -12.37 -4.86
CA PRO A 70 9.38 -12.54 -3.64
C PRO A 70 9.45 -11.21 -2.88
N GLY A 71 9.35 -11.25 -1.56
CA GLY A 71 9.40 -10.05 -0.74
C GLY A 71 8.06 -9.36 -0.54
N ASN A 72 7.03 -9.68 -1.31
CA ASN A 72 5.71 -9.07 -1.10
C ASN A 72 5.16 -9.35 0.30
N ALA A 73 5.44 -10.52 0.86
CA ALA A 73 5.00 -10.83 2.22
C ALA A 73 5.49 -9.80 3.24
N MET A 74 6.75 -9.36 3.11
CA MET A 74 7.33 -8.33 3.98
C MET A 74 6.65 -6.98 3.78
N LEU A 75 6.36 -6.62 2.54
CA LEU A 75 5.69 -5.36 2.22
C LEU A 75 4.25 -5.35 2.71
N VAL A 76 3.52 -6.45 2.51
CA VAL A 76 2.15 -6.62 3.02
C VAL A 76 2.12 -6.53 4.54
N SER A 77 3.08 -7.17 5.21
CA SER A 77 3.19 -7.10 6.66
C SER A 77 3.40 -5.67 7.14
N GLY A 78 4.28 -4.93 6.49
CA GLY A 78 4.52 -3.52 6.80
C GLY A 78 3.25 -2.69 6.66
N LEU A 79 2.57 -2.79 5.51
CA LEU A 79 1.31 -2.07 5.28
C LEU A 79 0.29 -2.40 6.37
N THR A 80 0.14 -3.68 6.68
CA THR A 80 -0.83 -4.14 7.66
C THR A 80 -0.55 -3.55 9.04
N ASP A 81 0.70 -3.58 9.48
CA ASP A 81 1.11 -3.00 10.76
C ASP A 81 0.82 -1.50 10.81
N GLY A 82 1.15 -0.79 9.75
CA GLY A 82 0.88 0.65 9.66
C GLY A 82 -0.60 0.97 9.72
N LEU A 83 -1.42 0.24 8.96
CA LEU A 83 -2.87 0.42 8.99
C LEU A 83 -3.46 0.12 10.36
N HIS A 84 -3.03 -0.97 11.00
CA HIS A 84 -3.48 -1.32 12.35
C HIS A 84 -3.12 -0.23 13.37
N SER A 85 -1.95 0.40 13.24
CA SER A 85 -1.55 1.45 14.17
C SER A 85 -2.43 2.69 14.05
N SER A 86 -3.14 2.85 12.94
CA SER A 86 -4.11 3.93 12.71
C SER A 86 -5.56 3.45 12.90
N SER A 87 -5.76 2.33 13.56
CA SER A 87 -7.08 1.76 13.87
C SER A 87 -7.90 1.38 12.64
N VAL A 88 -7.24 0.99 11.57
CA VAL A 88 -7.88 0.49 10.36
C VAL A 88 -8.07 -1.01 10.45
N ARG A 89 -9.24 -1.49 10.07
CA ARG A 89 -9.49 -2.93 9.92
C ARG A 89 -8.92 -3.40 8.59
N VAL A 90 -8.17 -4.49 8.61
CA VAL A 90 -7.50 -5.00 7.42
C VAL A 90 -8.04 -6.38 7.06
N ILE A 91 -8.37 -6.56 5.79
CA ILE A 91 -8.74 -7.85 5.23
C ILE A 91 -7.67 -8.23 4.21
N HIS A 92 -7.14 -9.43 4.32
CA HIS A 92 -6.19 -9.96 3.35
C HIS A 92 -6.94 -10.77 2.31
N ALA A 93 -6.95 -10.30 1.06
CA ALA A 93 -7.51 -11.04 -0.06
C ALA A 93 -6.59 -12.16 -0.54
N GLY A 94 -5.33 -12.11 -0.14
CA GLY A 94 -4.35 -13.11 -0.53
C GLY A 94 -3.75 -12.81 -1.90
N ILE A 95 -3.26 -13.87 -2.53
CA ILE A 95 -2.68 -13.75 -3.88
C ILE A 95 -3.83 -13.66 -4.87
N VAL A 96 -3.97 -12.49 -5.48
CA VAL A 96 -5.04 -12.19 -6.43
C VAL A 96 -4.49 -11.35 -7.58
N ALA A 97 -5.18 -11.36 -8.70
CA ALA A 97 -4.96 -10.39 -9.76
C ALA A 97 -5.70 -9.09 -9.43
N THR A 98 -5.33 -7.99 -10.08
CA THR A 98 -5.97 -6.69 -9.84
C THR A 98 -7.49 -6.73 -9.97
N PRO A 99 -8.10 -7.38 -10.99
CA PRO A 99 -9.56 -7.50 -11.02
C PRO A 99 -10.15 -8.23 -9.80
N GLY A 100 -9.43 -9.22 -9.25
CA GLY A 100 -9.85 -9.91 -8.04
C GLY A 100 -9.85 -9.01 -6.82
N LEU A 101 -8.88 -8.11 -6.75
CA LEU A 101 -8.85 -7.11 -5.68
C LEU A 101 -10.04 -6.15 -5.81
N HIS A 102 -10.34 -5.69 -7.02
CA HIS A 102 -11.50 -4.85 -7.29
C HIS A 102 -12.78 -5.53 -6.75
N ASP A 103 -12.98 -6.80 -7.10
CA ASP A 103 -14.12 -7.56 -6.62
C ASP A 103 -14.14 -7.68 -5.09
N ALA A 104 -12.97 -7.85 -4.48
CA ALA A 104 -12.85 -7.95 -3.03
C ALA A 104 -13.21 -6.63 -2.34
N VAL A 105 -12.82 -5.49 -2.90
CA VAL A 105 -13.20 -4.17 -2.37
C VAL A 105 -14.72 -4.04 -2.34
N LEU A 106 -15.38 -4.37 -3.44
CA LEU A 106 -16.84 -4.27 -3.56
C LEU A 106 -17.54 -5.29 -2.68
N GLY A 107 -17.08 -6.55 -2.72
CA GLY A 107 -17.70 -7.65 -2.00
C GLY A 107 -17.62 -7.53 -0.48
N THR A 108 -16.53 -6.97 0.03
CA THR A 108 -16.34 -6.74 1.47
C THR A 108 -16.84 -5.39 1.94
N LYS A 109 -17.28 -4.55 1.02
CA LYS A 109 -17.66 -3.16 1.29
C LYS A 109 -16.54 -2.40 2.01
N SER A 110 -15.32 -2.60 1.55
CA SER A 110 -14.15 -1.94 2.10
C SER A 110 -14.08 -0.49 1.62
N ASP A 111 -13.45 0.36 2.43
CA ASP A 111 -13.31 1.79 2.13
C ASP A 111 -12.19 2.05 1.14
N ALA A 112 -11.23 1.15 1.05
CA ALA A 112 -10.15 1.22 0.09
C ALA A 112 -9.57 -0.17 -0.16
N GLY A 113 -8.84 -0.30 -1.25
CA GLY A 113 -8.08 -1.49 -1.58
C GLY A 113 -6.64 -1.15 -1.90
N LEU A 114 -5.73 -2.02 -1.51
CA LEU A 114 -4.30 -1.89 -1.80
C LEU A 114 -3.84 -3.14 -2.52
N MET A 115 -3.21 -2.96 -3.68
CA MET A 115 -2.61 -4.06 -4.44
C MET A 115 -1.11 -3.95 -4.39
N VAL A 116 -0.46 -4.94 -3.78
CA VAL A 116 1.00 -4.98 -3.68
C VAL A 116 1.55 -5.70 -4.90
N THR A 117 2.04 -4.91 -5.84
CA THR A 117 2.54 -5.38 -7.14
C THR A 117 3.35 -4.28 -7.81
N ALA A 118 4.15 -4.64 -8.78
CA ALA A 118 4.76 -3.69 -9.72
C ALA A 118 4.43 -4.08 -11.16
N SER A 119 3.33 -4.79 -11.36
CA SER A 119 2.80 -5.15 -12.70
C SER A 119 3.83 -5.87 -13.57
N HIS A 120 4.32 -5.21 -14.62
CA HIS A 120 5.27 -5.80 -15.57
C HIS A 120 6.74 -5.61 -15.20
N ASN A 121 7.01 -4.95 -14.09
CA ASN A 121 8.39 -4.77 -13.63
C ASN A 121 9.01 -6.11 -13.23
N PRO A 122 10.36 -6.23 -13.21
CA PRO A 122 11.03 -7.46 -12.76
C PRO A 122 10.57 -7.90 -11.37
N HIS A 123 10.71 -9.18 -11.07
CA HIS A 123 10.34 -9.74 -9.77
C HIS A 123 11.17 -9.21 -8.59
N THR A 124 12.28 -8.53 -8.86
CA THR A 124 13.05 -7.80 -7.85
C THR A 124 12.38 -6.51 -7.42
N ASP A 125 11.38 -6.05 -8.17
CA ASP A 125 10.63 -4.84 -7.87
C ASP A 125 9.27 -5.20 -7.28
N SER A 126 8.71 -4.29 -6.53
CA SER A 126 7.30 -4.34 -6.12
C SER A 126 6.82 -2.92 -5.82
N GLY A 127 5.62 -2.81 -5.34
CA GLY A 127 5.02 -1.53 -5.05
C GLY A 127 3.61 -1.70 -4.54
N VAL A 128 2.88 -0.59 -4.49
CA VAL A 128 1.49 -0.59 -4.06
C VAL A 128 0.66 0.34 -4.92
N LYS A 129 -0.54 -0.13 -5.29
CA LYS A 129 -1.56 0.64 -6.00
C LYS A 129 -2.76 0.83 -5.09
N PHE A 130 -3.43 1.97 -5.23
CA PHE A 130 -4.56 2.36 -4.41
C PHE A 130 -5.85 2.29 -5.21
N PHE A 131 -6.92 1.80 -4.57
CA PHE A 131 -8.25 1.75 -5.13
C PHE A 131 -9.24 2.32 -4.13
N ASP A 132 -10.24 3.07 -4.62
CA ASP A 132 -11.27 3.64 -3.76
C ASP A 132 -12.36 2.60 -3.41
N ALA A 133 -13.37 3.02 -2.65
CA ALA A 133 -14.45 2.15 -2.21
C ALA A 133 -15.27 1.57 -3.36
N LYS A 134 -15.18 2.15 -4.55
CA LYS A 134 -15.83 1.64 -5.76
C LYS A 134 -14.92 0.74 -6.59
N GLY A 135 -13.73 0.44 -6.07
CA GLY A 135 -12.74 -0.37 -6.76
C GLY A 135 -12.02 0.36 -7.87
N ARG A 136 -12.14 1.69 -7.95
CA ARG A 136 -11.47 2.49 -8.97
C ARG A 136 -10.09 2.88 -8.49
N LYS A 137 -9.15 2.89 -9.43
CA LYS A 137 -7.78 3.32 -9.15
C LYS A 137 -7.78 4.75 -8.61
N SER A 138 -7.08 4.96 -7.51
CA SER A 138 -7.09 6.23 -6.82
C SER A 138 -5.73 6.49 -6.18
N MET A 139 -5.49 7.75 -5.80
CA MET A 139 -4.31 8.15 -5.03
C MET A 139 -4.80 8.97 -3.85
N PRO A 140 -4.35 8.64 -2.63
CA PRO A 140 -4.68 9.46 -1.48
C PRO A 140 -4.16 10.88 -1.64
N SER A 141 -4.92 11.87 -1.20
CA SER A 141 -4.45 13.24 -1.07
C SER A 141 -3.54 13.34 0.15
N LEU A 142 -2.29 13.57 -0.08
CA LEU A 142 -1.30 13.71 0.99
C LEU A 142 -0.99 15.19 1.24
#